data_9f7f55155f9819a6a6b6f4d1c149c6fe
#
_entry.id   9f7f55155f9819a6a6b6f4d1c149c6fe
#
_cell.length_a   1.000
_cell.length_b   1.000
_cell.length_c   1.000
_cell.angle_alpha   90.00
_cell.angle_beta   90.00
_cell.angle_gamma   90.00
#
_symmetry.space_group_name_H-M   'P 1'
#
loop_
_entity.id
_entity.type
_entity.pdbx_description
1 polymer ?
#
loop_
_entity_poly.entity_id
_entity_poly.type
_entity_poly.pdbx_seq_one_letter_code
_entity_poly.pdbx_strand_id
1 'polypeptide(L)'
;MNNSIQLKLIATHLMAQREENPARSNFPKELVLDSTDDAIEVQKLMIYLNDQTVYGWKCMLPLDNGSIILAPLLHAPIKQAENCQLYTTNNKALIEPEIAFILQSDLPSNKTYTNEDVDTAFASAHLALELIQKRFDEDTPSTHIEKLADGLSNQGVYLGPKIDKAKAYNASSVNINVKQTELELNLAGIHPAELAQLPLYWAVNYLSGKGINLEAGQVFITGSYCGVVELNTDQLTTISYEDLGSFSTTFLSK
;
A
#
# COMPACT_ATOMS: atom_id res chain seq x y z
N MET A 1 -0.20 -29.31 -13.12
CA MET A 1 0.56 -29.06 -11.85
C MET A 1 -0.44 -29.01 -10.72
N ASN A 2 -0.11 -29.44 -9.49
CA ASN A 2 -1.03 -29.26 -8.34
C ASN A 2 -1.16 -27.76 -8.07
N ASN A 3 -2.36 -27.23 -7.84
CA ASN A 3 -2.63 -25.81 -7.60
C ASN A 3 -1.75 -25.22 -6.48
N SER A 4 -1.61 -25.91 -5.36
CA SER A 4 -0.76 -25.47 -4.23
C SER A 4 0.73 -25.30 -4.60
N ILE A 5 1.28 -26.16 -5.46
CA ILE A 5 2.67 -26.04 -5.94
C ILE A 5 2.79 -24.82 -6.85
N GLN A 6 1.82 -24.60 -7.72
CA GLN A 6 1.78 -23.46 -8.63
C GLN A 6 1.75 -22.13 -7.88
N LEU A 7 0.84 -21.98 -6.90
CA LEU A 7 0.75 -20.75 -6.09
C LEU A 7 2.05 -20.47 -5.32
N LYS A 8 2.72 -21.52 -4.81
CA LYS A 8 4.02 -21.35 -4.15
C LYS A 8 5.12 -20.88 -5.11
N LEU A 9 5.15 -21.40 -6.34
CA LEU A 9 6.11 -20.95 -7.36
C LEU A 9 5.86 -19.47 -7.72
N ILE A 10 4.59 -19.07 -7.85
CA ILE A 10 4.20 -17.68 -8.10
C ILE A 10 4.67 -16.80 -6.94
N ALA A 11 4.38 -17.16 -5.69
CA ALA A 11 4.81 -16.38 -4.52
C ALA A 11 6.32 -16.21 -4.46
N THR A 12 7.08 -17.29 -4.73
CA THR A 12 8.54 -17.24 -4.77
C THR A 12 9.07 -16.31 -5.86
N HIS A 13 8.45 -16.37 -7.06
CA HIS A 13 8.80 -15.49 -8.18
C HIS A 13 8.54 -14.02 -7.84
N LEU A 14 7.36 -13.70 -7.32
CA LEU A 14 7.01 -12.33 -6.93
C LEU A 14 7.89 -11.78 -5.81
N MET A 15 8.27 -12.61 -4.83
CA MET A 15 9.21 -12.19 -3.78
C MET A 15 10.58 -11.86 -4.37
N ALA A 16 11.10 -12.67 -5.29
CA ALA A 16 12.37 -12.39 -5.95
C ALA A 16 12.34 -11.06 -6.73
N GLN A 17 11.24 -10.76 -7.43
CA GLN A 17 11.10 -9.50 -8.18
C GLN A 17 11.08 -8.25 -7.30
N ARG A 18 10.75 -8.37 -6.02
CA ARG A 18 10.74 -7.23 -5.08
C ARG A 18 12.15 -6.76 -4.72
N GLU A 19 13.14 -7.62 -4.80
CA GLU A 19 14.53 -7.35 -4.43
C GLU A 19 15.38 -6.85 -5.62
N GLU A 20 14.82 -6.80 -6.83
CA GLU A 20 15.54 -6.43 -8.04
C GLU A 20 15.11 -5.07 -8.59
N ASN A 21 16.06 -4.28 -9.09
CA ASN A 21 15.83 -3.05 -9.82
C ASN A 21 16.65 -3.05 -11.12
N PRO A 22 16.07 -3.00 -12.30
CA PRO A 22 14.66 -2.84 -12.69
C PRO A 22 14.03 -4.15 -13.18
N ALA A 23 13.92 -5.15 -12.34
CA ALA A 23 13.34 -6.41 -12.76
C ALA A 23 11.86 -6.22 -13.09
N ARG A 24 11.60 -6.04 -14.37
CA ARG A 24 10.24 -6.13 -14.90
C ARG A 24 10.14 -7.46 -15.62
N SER A 25 9.39 -8.39 -15.06
CA SER A 25 9.05 -9.62 -15.75
C SER A 25 7.61 -10.01 -15.47
N ASN A 26 6.96 -10.51 -16.50
CA ASN A 26 5.64 -11.06 -16.38
C ASN A 26 5.69 -12.44 -15.74
N PHE A 27 4.54 -12.92 -15.31
CA PHE A 27 4.41 -14.29 -14.89
C PHE A 27 4.91 -15.24 -15.98
N PRO A 28 5.64 -16.32 -15.62
CA PRO A 28 5.88 -17.41 -16.55
C PRO A 28 4.56 -17.89 -17.15
N LYS A 29 4.51 -18.09 -18.46
CA LYS A 29 3.28 -18.42 -19.18
C LYS A 29 2.57 -19.68 -18.69
N GLU A 30 3.32 -20.53 -18.00
CA GLU A 30 2.83 -21.79 -17.42
C GLU A 30 2.16 -21.60 -16.05
N LEU A 31 2.29 -20.40 -15.45
CA LEU A 31 1.74 -20.05 -14.14
C LEU A 31 0.54 -19.15 -14.35
N VAL A 32 -0.65 -19.66 -14.07
CA VAL A 32 -1.91 -18.94 -14.27
C VAL A 32 -2.57 -18.70 -12.92
N LEU A 33 -3.11 -17.50 -12.73
CA LEU A 33 -3.94 -17.14 -11.58
C LEU A 33 -5.35 -16.89 -12.08
N ASP A 34 -6.30 -17.70 -11.63
CA ASP A 34 -7.66 -17.71 -12.15
C ASP A 34 -8.67 -16.99 -11.26
N SER A 35 -8.33 -16.75 -10.00
CA SER A 35 -9.27 -16.19 -9.02
C SER A 35 -8.65 -15.21 -8.03
N THR A 36 -9.50 -14.37 -7.45
CA THR A 36 -9.14 -13.50 -6.31
C THR A 36 -8.64 -14.32 -5.11
N ASP A 37 -9.24 -15.50 -4.86
CA ASP A 37 -8.84 -16.36 -3.76
C ASP A 37 -7.43 -16.93 -3.99
N ASP A 38 -7.06 -17.28 -5.21
CA ASP A 38 -5.69 -17.69 -5.55
C ASP A 38 -4.69 -16.52 -5.31
N ALA A 39 -5.05 -15.30 -5.71
CA ALA A 39 -4.21 -14.13 -5.47
C ALA A 39 -4.00 -13.86 -3.97
N ILE A 40 -5.05 -13.98 -3.15
CA ILE A 40 -4.94 -13.86 -1.69
C ILE A 40 -4.11 -14.99 -1.09
N GLU A 41 -4.23 -16.21 -1.60
CA GLU A 41 -3.40 -17.32 -1.14
C GLU A 41 -1.92 -17.10 -1.51
N VAL A 42 -1.63 -16.55 -2.69
CA VAL A 42 -0.27 -16.11 -3.05
C VAL A 42 0.25 -15.05 -2.07
N GLN A 43 -0.55 -14.05 -1.71
CA GLN A 43 -0.15 -13.05 -0.70
C GLN A 43 0.17 -13.71 0.66
N LYS A 44 -0.62 -14.68 1.11
CA LYS A 44 -0.33 -15.44 2.36
C LYS A 44 0.99 -16.22 2.26
N LEU A 45 1.26 -16.83 1.10
CA LEU A 45 2.53 -17.50 0.87
C LEU A 45 3.71 -16.53 0.83
N MET A 46 3.54 -15.32 0.27
CA MET A 46 4.55 -14.26 0.33
C MET A 46 4.81 -13.80 1.77
N ILE A 47 3.76 -13.65 2.59
CA ILE A 47 3.90 -13.37 4.03
C ILE A 47 4.71 -14.48 4.72
N TYR A 48 4.40 -15.74 4.42
CA TYR A 48 5.17 -16.87 4.96
C TYR A 48 6.64 -16.83 4.54
N LEU A 49 6.94 -16.48 3.29
CA LEU A 49 8.30 -16.31 2.78
C LEU A 49 9.02 -15.08 3.36
N ASN A 50 8.26 -14.12 3.88
CA ASN A 50 8.76 -12.93 4.58
C ASN A 50 8.82 -13.15 6.12
N ASP A 51 9.22 -14.33 6.55
CA ASP A 51 9.32 -14.72 7.97
C ASP A 51 8.03 -14.44 8.77
N GLN A 52 6.87 -14.56 8.12
CA GLN A 52 5.52 -14.31 8.66
C GLN A 52 5.30 -12.86 9.16
N THR A 53 6.17 -11.94 8.77
CA THR A 53 6.07 -10.54 9.21
C THR A 53 5.21 -9.74 8.24
N VAL A 54 4.18 -9.08 8.77
CA VAL A 54 3.32 -8.12 8.08
C VAL A 54 3.33 -6.81 8.84
N TYR A 55 3.82 -5.76 8.21
CA TYR A 55 3.89 -4.44 8.84
C TYR A 55 2.61 -3.62 8.72
N GLY A 56 1.66 -4.10 7.94
CA GLY A 56 0.38 -3.46 7.72
C GLY A 56 -0.26 -3.87 6.41
N TRP A 57 -1.19 -3.05 5.95
CA TRP A 57 -2.03 -3.36 4.79
C TRP A 57 -2.29 -2.10 3.96
N LYS A 58 -2.20 -2.25 2.66
CA LYS A 58 -2.81 -1.37 1.68
C LYS A 58 -4.23 -1.85 1.45
N CYS A 59 -5.22 -0.97 1.50
CA CYS A 59 -6.62 -1.35 1.29
C CYS A 59 -7.46 -0.24 0.67
N MET A 60 -8.51 -0.64 -0.04
CA MET A 60 -9.54 0.20 -0.59
C MET A 60 -10.88 -0.53 -0.52
N LEU A 61 -11.98 0.18 -0.69
CA LEU A 61 -13.26 -0.47 -0.92
C LEU A 61 -13.22 -1.28 -2.23
N PRO A 62 -13.91 -2.42 -2.31
CA PRO A 62 -14.05 -3.16 -3.56
C PRO A 62 -14.59 -2.26 -4.67
N LEU A 63 -14.09 -2.46 -5.88
CA LEU A 63 -14.57 -1.76 -7.07
C LEU A 63 -15.98 -2.26 -7.46
N ASP A 64 -16.69 -1.48 -8.27
CA ASP A 64 -18.06 -1.81 -8.72
C ASP A 64 -18.16 -3.18 -9.41
N ASN A 65 -17.09 -3.65 -10.04
CA ASN A 65 -17.01 -4.96 -10.66
C ASN A 65 -16.67 -6.11 -9.68
N GLY A 66 -16.58 -5.81 -8.37
CA GLY A 66 -16.22 -6.76 -7.32
C GLY A 66 -14.72 -7.01 -7.16
N SER A 67 -13.87 -6.37 -7.95
CA SER A 67 -12.42 -6.48 -7.79
C SER A 67 -11.97 -5.85 -6.47
N ILE A 68 -11.12 -6.54 -5.73
CA ILE A 68 -10.58 -6.03 -4.47
C ILE A 68 -9.23 -5.34 -4.66
N ILE A 69 -8.97 -4.37 -3.78
CA ILE A 69 -7.69 -3.67 -3.66
C ILE A 69 -7.23 -3.88 -2.22
N LEU A 70 -6.36 -4.85 -2.01
CA LEU A 70 -5.86 -5.25 -0.70
C LEU A 70 -4.50 -5.92 -0.85
N ALA A 71 -3.51 -5.46 -0.08
CA ALA A 71 -2.19 -6.08 -0.10
C ALA A 71 -1.46 -5.94 1.23
N PRO A 72 -0.64 -6.94 1.65
CA PRO A 72 0.22 -6.82 2.81
C PRO A 72 1.39 -5.87 2.56
N LEU A 73 1.75 -5.08 3.56
CA LEU A 73 2.98 -4.32 3.60
C LEU A 73 4.08 -5.23 4.16
N LEU A 74 4.97 -5.70 3.27
CA LEU A 74 6.00 -6.68 3.60
C LEU A 74 7.30 -6.06 4.13
N HIS A 75 7.45 -4.74 4.05
CA HIS A 75 8.62 -4.02 4.56
C HIS A 75 8.23 -3.06 5.68
N ALA A 76 9.14 -2.90 6.65
CA ALA A 76 8.94 -1.96 7.75
C ALA A 76 8.72 -0.52 7.21
N PRO A 77 7.74 0.23 7.73
CA PRO A 77 7.53 1.61 7.33
C PRO A 77 8.78 2.47 7.58
N ILE A 78 9.15 3.29 6.60
CA ILE A 78 10.17 4.32 6.75
C ILE A 78 9.54 5.48 7.53
N LYS A 79 10.01 5.70 8.78
CA LYS A 79 9.37 6.67 9.70
C LYS A 79 10.10 7.99 9.71
N GLN A 80 9.50 9.04 9.16
CA GLN A 80 9.99 10.44 9.20
C GLN A 80 11.49 10.59 8.95
N ALA A 81 12.02 9.80 8.01
CA ALA A 81 13.43 9.80 7.69
C ALA A 81 13.79 10.95 6.74
N GLU A 82 14.99 11.53 6.92
CA GLU A 82 15.53 12.51 5.96
C GLU A 82 15.70 11.93 4.57
N ASN A 83 16.03 10.63 4.50
CA ASN A 83 16.21 9.89 3.26
C ASN A 83 15.23 8.72 3.16
N CYS A 84 14.55 8.64 2.04
CA CYS A 84 13.64 7.56 1.69
C CYS A 84 14.24 6.74 0.55
N GLN A 85 14.76 5.55 0.85
CA GLN A 85 15.31 4.64 -0.15
C GLN A 85 14.19 3.80 -0.77
N LEU A 86 14.12 3.77 -2.11
CA LEU A 86 13.13 3.01 -2.87
C LEU A 86 13.69 2.57 -4.22
N TYR A 87 13.09 1.53 -4.81
CA TYR A 87 13.35 1.19 -6.20
C TYR A 87 12.68 2.20 -7.11
N THR A 88 13.44 2.77 -8.03
CA THR A 88 12.99 3.80 -8.97
C THR A 88 12.47 3.19 -10.28
N THR A 89 11.67 3.94 -11.00
CA THR A 89 11.23 3.63 -12.35
C THR A 89 11.69 4.75 -13.29
N ASN A 90 12.53 4.45 -14.26
CA ASN A 90 13.10 5.43 -15.19
C ASN A 90 13.78 6.61 -14.44
N ASN A 91 14.54 6.31 -13.38
CA ASN A 91 15.17 7.29 -12.49
C ASN A 91 14.20 8.24 -11.78
N LYS A 92 12.93 7.85 -11.62
CA LYS A 92 11.92 8.58 -10.87
C LYS A 92 11.47 7.78 -9.66
N ALA A 93 11.29 8.45 -8.54
CA ALA A 93 10.54 7.95 -7.42
C ALA A 93 9.05 8.02 -7.74
N LEU A 94 8.35 6.89 -7.59
CA LEU A 94 6.90 6.83 -7.75
C LEU A 94 6.27 6.74 -6.37
N ILE A 95 5.42 7.70 -6.03
CA ILE A 95 4.74 7.75 -4.74
C ILE A 95 3.25 8.00 -4.89
N GLU A 96 2.47 7.53 -3.95
CA GLU A 96 1.06 7.86 -3.82
C GLU A 96 0.81 8.55 -2.48
N PRO A 97 0.39 9.84 -2.48
CA PRO A 97 0.03 10.55 -1.26
C PRO A 97 -1.25 9.99 -0.64
N GLU A 98 -1.14 9.53 0.62
CA GLU A 98 -2.22 8.87 1.36
C GLU A 98 -2.31 9.36 2.80
N ILE A 99 -3.33 8.92 3.51
CA ILE A 99 -3.41 8.92 4.97
C ILE A 99 -3.22 7.49 5.46
N ALA A 100 -2.39 7.33 6.48
CA ALA A 100 -2.19 6.05 7.16
C ALA A 100 -2.84 6.05 8.54
N PHE A 101 -3.33 4.90 8.95
CA PHE A 101 -3.88 4.63 10.29
C PHE A 101 -3.07 3.53 10.96
N ILE A 102 -2.80 3.69 12.27
CA ILE A 102 -2.01 2.70 13.03
C ILE A 102 -2.93 1.96 13.98
N LEU A 103 -2.92 0.63 13.86
CA LEU A 103 -3.63 -0.27 14.77
C LEU A 103 -2.95 -0.25 16.15
N GLN A 104 -3.72 -0.01 17.22
CA GLN A 104 -3.18 0.02 18.58
C GLN A 104 -3.46 -1.25 19.41
N SER A 105 -4.41 -2.05 18.99
CA SER A 105 -4.79 -3.28 19.66
C SER A 105 -5.07 -4.38 18.66
N ASP A 106 -4.71 -5.62 19.03
CA ASP A 106 -4.91 -6.78 18.20
C ASP A 106 -6.39 -7.00 17.85
N LEU A 107 -6.64 -7.40 16.63
CA LEU A 107 -7.94 -7.80 16.13
C LEU A 107 -7.85 -9.27 15.66
N PRO A 108 -8.22 -10.24 16.51
CA PRO A 108 -8.22 -11.66 16.15
C PRO A 108 -9.09 -11.98 14.95
N SER A 109 -8.65 -12.94 14.15
CA SER A 109 -9.40 -13.43 12.98
C SER A 109 -10.67 -14.20 13.36
N ASN A 110 -11.50 -14.47 12.34
CA ASN A 110 -12.78 -15.21 12.47
C ASN A 110 -13.80 -14.53 13.39
N LYS A 111 -13.77 -13.20 13.43
CA LYS A 111 -14.74 -12.35 14.14
C LYS A 111 -15.29 -11.29 13.19
N THR A 112 -16.46 -10.80 13.50
CA THR A 112 -17.04 -9.61 12.86
C THR A 112 -16.86 -8.41 13.79
N TYR A 113 -16.39 -7.31 13.27
CA TYR A 113 -16.13 -6.07 13.98
C TYR A 113 -17.10 -4.99 13.51
N THR A 114 -17.69 -4.26 14.47
CA THR A 114 -18.47 -3.05 14.16
C THR A 114 -17.53 -1.91 13.76
N ASN A 115 -18.07 -0.87 13.14
CA ASN A 115 -17.28 0.32 12.83
C ASN A 115 -16.69 0.95 14.11
N GLU A 116 -17.42 0.93 15.23
CA GLU A 116 -16.95 1.44 16.53
C GLU A 116 -15.78 0.61 17.08
N ASP A 117 -15.82 -0.73 16.95
CA ASP A 117 -14.70 -1.59 17.31
C ASP A 117 -13.44 -1.22 16.50
N VAL A 118 -13.59 -1.03 15.20
CA VAL A 118 -12.51 -0.64 14.30
C VAL A 118 -11.98 0.75 14.65
N ASP A 119 -12.87 1.73 14.85
CA ASP A 119 -12.47 3.09 15.23
C ASP A 119 -11.69 3.12 16.55
N THR A 120 -12.09 2.29 17.50
CA THR A 120 -11.40 2.16 18.79
C THR A 120 -10.03 1.48 18.62
N ALA A 121 -9.94 0.51 17.72
CA ALA A 121 -8.70 -0.23 17.49
C ALA A 121 -7.61 0.59 16.79
N PHE A 122 -7.96 1.64 16.03
CA PHE A 122 -7.00 2.52 15.36
C PHE A 122 -6.74 3.79 16.18
N ALA A 123 -5.53 3.90 16.79
CA ALA A 123 -5.19 4.98 17.71
C ALA A 123 -4.82 6.29 17.04
N SER A 124 -4.19 6.25 15.88
CA SER A 124 -3.60 7.44 15.27
C SER A 124 -3.70 7.44 13.77
N ALA A 125 -3.74 8.65 13.21
CA ALA A 125 -3.63 8.92 11.79
C ALA A 125 -2.31 9.65 11.51
N HIS A 126 -1.75 9.40 10.33
CA HIS A 126 -0.49 9.97 9.87
C HIS A 126 -0.60 10.39 8.40
N LEU A 127 0.15 11.41 8.00
CA LEU A 127 0.46 11.59 6.59
C LEU A 127 1.31 10.42 6.13
N ALA A 128 1.08 9.94 4.91
CA ALA A 128 1.81 8.79 4.39
C ALA A 128 2.03 8.90 2.89
N LEU A 129 3.05 8.18 2.41
CA LEU A 129 3.24 7.91 1.00
C LEU A 129 3.29 6.39 0.81
N GLU A 130 2.46 5.87 -0.07
CA GLU A 130 2.75 4.56 -0.64
C GLU A 130 3.93 4.68 -1.59
N LEU A 131 4.89 3.76 -1.50
CA LEU A 131 6.04 3.69 -2.39
C LEU A 131 5.76 2.65 -3.46
N ILE A 132 5.85 3.05 -4.72
CA ILE A 132 5.44 2.24 -5.88
C ILE A 132 6.65 1.72 -6.64
N GLN A 133 6.67 0.41 -6.89
CA GLN A 133 7.63 -0.26 -7.77
C GLN A 133 6.88 -0.97 -8.89
N LYS A 134 7.06 -0.54 -10.14
CA LYS A 134 6.51 -1.24 -11.30
C LYS A 134 7.31 -2.51 -11.57
N ARG A 135 6.76 -3.67 -11.22
CA ARG A 135 7.43 -4.98 -11.36
C ARG A 135 7.01 -5.75 -12.61
N PHE A 136 5.87 -5.42 -13.20
CA PHE A 136 5.44 -6.02 -14.46
C PHE A 136 5.94 -5.24 -15.67
N ASP A 137 6.16 -5.95 -16.76
CA ASP A 137 6.50 -5.37 -18.05
C ASP A 137 5.32 -4.52 -18.57
N GLU A 138 5.63 -3.31 -19.07
CA GLU A 138 4.62 -2.42 -19.63
C GLU A 138 4.10 -2.88 -20.98
N ASP A 139 4.93 -3.62 -21.75
CA ASP A 139 4.59 -4.11 -23.09
C ASP A 139 3.67 -5.35 -23.06
N THR A 140 3.55 -6.02 -21.92
CA THR A 140 2.67 -7.17 -21.74
C THR A 140 1.67 -6.91 -20.61
N PRO A 141 0.39 -6.69 -20.93
CA PRO A 141 -0.62 -6.37 -19.92
C PRO A 141 -0.76 -7.49 -18.88
N SER A 142 -0.57 -7.15 -17.61
CA SER A 142 -0.90 -8.03 -16.48
C SER A 142 -2.37 -7.87 -16.10
N THR A 143 -3.00 -8.95 -15.70
CA THR A 143 -4.39 -8.96 -15.21
C THR A 143 -4.50 -8.30 -13.84
N HIS A 144 -5.71 -7.92 -13.42
CA HIS A 144 -5.94 -7.42 -12.06
C HIS A 144 -5.58 -8.47 -11.00
N ILE A 145 -5.86 -9.75 -11.26
CA ILE A 145 -5.55 -10.86 -10.34
C ILE A 145 -4.04 -11.01 -10.15
N GLU A 146 -3.26 -10.92 -11.21
CA GLU A 146 -1.79 -10.94 -11.15
C GLU A 146 -1.25 -9.74 -10.36
N LYS A 147 -1.76 -8.53 -10.62
CA LYS A 147 -1.41 -7.33 -9.86
C LYS A 147 -1.79 -7.45 -8.39
N LEU A 148 -2.96 -8.02 -8.09
CA LEU A 148 -3.40 -8.26 -6.72
C LEU A 148 -2.46 -9.24 -6.00
N ALA A 149 -2.08 -10.34 -6.65
CA ALA A 149 -1.14 -11.30 -6.10
C ALA A 149 0.23 -10.66 -5.81
N ASP A 150 0.72 -9.80 -6.68
CA ASP A 150 1.96 -9.03 -6.51
C ASP A 150 1.91 -8.03 -5.34
N GLY A 151 0.74 -7.67 -4.87
CA GLY A 151 0.54 -6.61 -3.88
C GLY A 151 0.40 -5.22 -4.51
N LEU A 152 -0.15 -5.16 -5.72
CA LEU A 152 -0.55 -3.92 -6.39
C LEU A 152 0.61 -2.90 -6.52
N SER A 153 1.79 -3.38 -6.90
CA SER A 153 3.01 -2.59 -7.06
C SER A 153 3.56 -1.94 -5.78
N ASN A 154 3.04 -2.27 -4.59
CA ASN A 154 3.57 -1.76 -3.33
C ASN A 154 5.01 -2.24 -3.10
N GLN A 155 5.91 -1.34 -2.71
CA GLN A 155 7.26 -1.67 -2.23
C GLN A 155 7.51 -1.21 -0.80
N GLY A 156 6.52 -0.57 -0.15
CA GLY A 156 6.62 -0.08 1.20
C GLY A 156 5.82 1.19 1.43
N VAL A 157 5.97 1.76 2.61
CA VAL A 157 5.29 3.00 3.03
C VAL A 157 6.30 3.93 3.70
N TYR A 158 6.28 5.20 3.33
CA TYR A 158 6.85 6.29 4.13
C TYR A 158 5.78 6.80 5.08
N LEU A 159 6.04 6.71 6.38
CA LEU A 159 5.14 7.19 7.42
C LEU A 159 5.60 8.57 7.91
N GLY A 160 4.84 9.58 7.57
CA GLY A 160 5.06 10.97 7.93
C GLY A 160 4.57 11.32 9.35
N PRO A 161 4.42 12.61 9.65
CA PRO A 161 4.00 13.07 10.97
C PRO A 161 2.58 12.60 11.31
N LYS A 162 2.35 12.44 12.63
CA LYS A 162 1.01 12.21 13.17
C LYS A 162 0.14 13.44 12.93
N ILE A 163 -1.10 13.21 12.58
CA ILE A 163 -2.13 14.22 12.36
C ILE A 163 -3.32 13.99 13.27
N ASP A 164 -4.22 14.96 13.34
CA ASP A 164 -5.48 14.82 14.05
C ASP A 164 -6.35 13.76 13.39
N LYS A 165 -6.75 12.74 14.14
CA LYS A 165 -7.55 11.61 13.62
C LYS A 165 -8.95 12.05 13.15
N ALA A 166 -9.58 13.00 13.84
CA ALA A 166 -10.90 13.48 13.44
C ALA A 166 -10.82 14.27 12.13
N LYS A 167 -9.74 15.06 11.93
CA LYS A 167 -9.48 15.70 10.64
C LYS A 167 -9.22 14.68 9.54
N ALA A 168 -8.42 13.65 9.81
CA ALA A 168 -8.15 12.56 8.86
C ALA A 168 -9.44 11.84 8.42
N TYR A 169 -10.35 11.57 9.34
CA TYR A 169 -11.64 10.93 9.07
C TYR A 169 -12.58 11.80 8.21
N ASN A 170 -12.46 13.12 8.31
CA ASN A 170 -13.25 14.06 7.53
C ASN A 170 -12.57 14.56 6.25
N ALA A 171 -11.36 14.07 5.95
CA ALA A 171 -10.59 14.48 4.79
C ALA A 171 -11.07 13.75 3.52
N SER A 172 -12.26 14.09 3.02
CA SER A 172 -12.76 13.58 1.74
C SER A 172 -12.01 14.16 0.55
N SER A 173 -11.50 15.39 0.70
CA SER A 173 -10.64 16.07 -0.28
C SER A 173 -9.53 16.82 0.44
N VAL A 174 -8.34 16.86 -0.15
CA VAL A 174 -7.16 17.54 0.38
C VAL A 174 -6.35 18.09 -0.78
N ASN A 175 -6.05 19.39 -0.78
CA ASN A 175 -5.07 19.92 -1.72
C ASN A 175 -3.67 19.50 -1.26
N ILE A 176 -2.92 18.88 -2.18
CA ILE A 176 -1.57 18.39 -1.93
C ILE A 176 -0.60 19.23 -2.74
N ASN A 177 0.34 19.88 -2.08
CA ASN A 177 1.46 20.55 -2.73
C ASN A 177 2.72 19.71 -2.59
N VAL A 178 3.39 19.45 -3.69
CA VAL A 178 4.68 18.75 -3.74
C VAL A 178 5.72 19.68 -4.34
N LYS A 179 6.80 19.95 -3.60
CA LYS A 179 7.84 20.89 -3.99
C LYS A 179 9.22 20.26 -3.98
N GLN A 180 9.92 20.39 -5.09
CA GLN A 180 11.36 20.14 -5.28
C GLN A 180 12.01 21.40 -5.82
N THR A 181 13.33 21.44 -6.01
CA THR A 181 14.07 22.62 -6.45
C THR A 181 13.47 23.28 -7.72
N GLU A 182 13.13 22.48 -8.73
CA GLU A 182 12.63 22.95 -10.03
C GLU A 182 11.21 22.43 -10.35
N LEU A 183 10.56 21.78 -9.39
CA LEU A 183 9.23 21.19 -9.56
C LEU A 183 8.32 21.65 -8.45
N GLU A 184 7.17 22.20 -8.82
CA GLU A 184 6.08 22.45 -7.87
C GLU A 184 4.77 21.96 -8.47
N LEU A 185 4.13 21.02 -7.76
CA LEU A 185 2.85 20.44 -8.15
C LEU A 185 1.78 20.82 -7.13
N ASN A 186 0.63 21.29 -7.64
CA ASN A 186 -0.55 21.53 -6.83
C ASN A 186 -1.64 20.56 -7.31
N LEU A 187 -1.97 19.59 -6.47
CA LEU A 187 -2.82 18.47 -6.80
C LEU A 187 -4.12 18.58 -5.97
N ALA A 188 -5.25 18.70 -6.65
CA ALA A 188 -6.57 18.64 -6.02
C ALA A 188 -6.89 17.17 -5.73
N GLY A 189 -6.62 16.72 -4.50
CA GLY A 189 -6.83 15.34 -4.08
C GLY A 189 -8.25 15.09 -3.64
N ILE A 190 -8.82 13.97 -4.09
CA ILE A 190 -10.13 13.45 -3.64
C ILE A 190 -9.96 12.01 -3.23
N HIS A 191 -10.41 11.67 -2.01
CA HIS A 191 -10.29 10.29 -1.55
C HIS A 191 -11.23 9.37 -2.33
N PRO A 192 -10.72 8.27 -2.92
CA PRO A 192 -11.50 7.41 -3.83
C PRO A 192 -12.66 6.68 -3.14
N ALA A 193 -12.62 6.51 -1.82
CA ALA A 193 -13.71 5.94 -1.01
C ALA A 193 -14.56 7.01 -0.31
N GLU A 194 -14.54 8.27 -0.75
CA GLU A 194 -15.15 9.43 -0.12
C GLU A 194 -14.50 9.80 1.23
N LEU A 195 -14.37 8.86 2.16
CA LEU A 195 -13.79 9.05 3.48
C LEU A 195 -12.68 8.02 3.73
N ALA A 196 -11.55 8.48 4.26
CA ALA A 196 -10.34 7.68 4.42
C ALA A 196 -10.50 6.46 5.36
N GLN A 197 -11.46 6.49 6.30
CA GLN A 197 -11.69 5.37 7.21
C GLN A 197 -12.60 4.26 6.63
N LEU A 198 -13.37 4.50 5.59
CA LEU A 198 -14.29 3.49 5.06
C LEU A 198 -13.59 2.20 4.61
N PRO A 199 -12.41 2.25 3.94
CA PRO A 199 -11.67 1.05 3.62
C PRO A 199 -11.20 0.25 4.84
N LEU A 200 -10.98 0.88 6.02
CA LEU A 200 -10.59 0.16 7.24
C LEU A 200 -11.70 -0.79 7.69
N TYR A 201 -12.95 -0.33 7.71
CA TYR A 201 -14.09 -1.13 8.15
C TYR A 201 -14.27 -2.38 7.29
N TRP A 202 -14.10 -2.21 5.98
CA TRP A 202 -14.13 -3.32 5.04
C TRP A 202 -12.93 -4.25 5.20
N ALA A 203 -11.71 -3.71 5.20
CA ALA A 203 -10.47 -4.49 5.21
C ALA A 203 -10.33 -5.33 6.48
N VAL A 204 -10.62 -4.77 7.66
CA VAL A 204 -10.60 -5.49 8.94
C VAL A 204 -11.52 -6.71 8.88
N ASN A 205 -12.76 -6.53 8.46
CA ASN A 205 -13.71 -7.63 8.38
C ASN A 205 -13.36 -8.64 7.29
N TYR A 206 -12.84 -8.18 6.15
CA TYR A 206 -12.40 -9.07 5.07
C TYR A 206 -11.23 -9.95 5.51
N LEU A 207 -10.18 -9.34 6.11
CA LEU A 207 -8.99 -10.04 6.59
C LEU A 207 -9.34 -11.01 7.73
N SER A 208 -10.16 -10.58 8.67
CA SER A 208 -10.69 -11.44 9.74
C SER A 208 -11.42 -12.66 9.17
N GLY A 209 -12.30 -12.46 8.18
CA GLY A 209 -13.02 -13.54 7.49
C GLY A 209 -12.12 -14.49 6.68
N LYS A 210 -10.92 -14.04 6.28
CA LYS A 210 -9.89 -14.86 5.63
C LYS A 210 -8.94 -15.56 6.62
N GLY A 211 -9.23 -15.48 7.93
CA GLY A 211 -8.44 -16.12 8.97
C GLY A 211 -7.13 -15.41 9.31
N ILE A 212 -7.00 -14.11 8.96
CA ILE A 212 -5.80 -13.32 9.20
C ILE A 212 -5.99 -12.50 10.48
N ASN A 213 -5.10 -12.71 11.47
CA ASN A 213 -5.03 -11.86 12.65
C ASN A 213 -4.38 -10.53 12.29
N LEU A 214 -4.90 -9.44 12.86
CA LEU A 214 -4.29 -8.13 12.76
C LEU A 214 -3.64 -7.79 14.10
N GLU A 215 -2.42 -7.28 14.06
CA GLU A 215 -1.58 -7.06 15.23
C GLU A 215 -1.35 -5.57 15.48
N ALA A 216 -1.29 -5.19 16.73
CA ALA A 216 -0.98 -3.83 17.16
C ALA A 216 0.36 -3.36 16.54
N GLY A 217 0.39 -2.12 16.07
CA GLY A 217 1.52 -1.54 15.36
C GLY A 217 1.45 -1.63 13.84
N GLN A 218 0.55 -2.44 13.28
CA GLN A 218 0.34 -2.49 11.84
C GLN A 218 -0.21 -1.17 11.30
N VAL A 219 0.31 -0.78 10.11
CA VAL A 219 -0.05 0.45 9.40
C VAL A 219 -1.03 0.13 8.27
N PHE A 220 -2.12 0.85 8.20
CA PHE A 220 -3.10 0.74 7.12
C PHE A 220 -3.08 2.01 6.27
N ILE A 221 -2.88 1.89 4.97
CA ILE A 221 -3.06 2.96 3.98
C ILE A 221 -4.33 2.68 3.18
N THR A 222 -5.11 3.73 2.89
CA THR A 222 -6.52 3.56 2.53
C THR A 222 -6.90 4.12 1.18
N GLY A 223 -5.93 4.50 0.37
CA GLY A 223 -6.11 4.97 -1.00
C GLY A 223 -5.53 6.35 -1.24
N SER A 224 -4.97 6.52 -2.43
CA SER A 224 -4.32 7.76 -2.83
C SER A 224 -5.33 8.86 -3.18
N TYR A 225 -5.05 10.06 -2.70
CA TYR A 225 -5.86 11.25 -3.01
C TYR A 225 -5.67 11.74 -4.46
N CYS A 226 -4.54 11.48 -5.09
CA CYS A 226 -4.21 12.03 -6.40
C CYS A 226 -3.51 11.02 -7.34
N GLY A 227 -3.52 9.72 -6.99
CA GLY A 227 -2.83 8.69 -7.76
C GLY A 227 -1.30 8.78 -7.66
N VAL A 228 -0.62 8.17 -8.63
CA VAL A 228 0.85 8.12 -8.64
C VAL A 228 1.43 9.47 -9.06
N VAL A 229 2.37 9.96 -8.25
CA VAL A 229 3.17 11.17 -8.51
C VAL A 229 4.61 10.75 -8.79
N GLU A 230 5.16 11.23 -9.91
CA GLU A 230 6.54 10.97 -10.31
C GLU A 230 7.46 12.11 -9.85
N LEU A 231 8.50 11.77 -9.08
CA LEU A 231 9.41 12.75 -8.48
C LEU A 231 10.86 12.46 -8.86
N ASN A 232 11.67 13.51 -8.91
CA ASN A 232 13.11 13.37 -9.07
C ASN A 232 13.73 12.77 -7.81
N THR A 233 14.74 11.92 -8.00
CA THR A 233 15.60 11.46 -6.90
C THR A 233 16.65 12.50 -6.55
N ASP A 234 17.34 12.31 -5.42
CA ASP A 234 18.47 13.13 -4.95
C ASP A 234 18.15 14.63 -4.76
N GLN A 235 16.86 14.93 -4.56
CA GLN A 235 16.38 16.29 -4.26
C GLN A 235 15.50 16.27 -3.01
N LEU A 236 15.70 17.28 -2.17
CA LEU A 236 14.80 17.51 -1.03
C LEU A 236 13.39 17.76 -1.58
N THR A 237 12.46 16.93 -1.13
CA THR A 237 11.05 17.00 -1.50
C THR A 237 10.22 17.37 -0.30
N THR A 238 9.48 18.45 -0.37
CA THR A 238 8.48 18.83 0.65
C THR A 238 7.09 18.47 0.13
N ILE A 239 6.32 17.76 0.94
CA ILE A 239 4.95 17.36 0.65
C ILE A 239 4.06 17.94 1.72
N SER A 240 3.07 18.74 1.30
CA SER A 240 2.13 19.42 2.19
C SER A 240 0.71 18.98 1.87
N TYR A 241 -0.04 18.62 2.89
CA TYR A 241 -1.46 18.31 2.84
C TYR A 241 -2.19 19.47 3.53
N GLU A 242 -3.03 20.18 2.79
CA GLU A 242 -3.74 21.36 3.29
C GLU A 242 -4.49 21.03 4.59
N ASP A 243 -4.34 21.88 5.60
CA ASP A 243 -4.95 21.76 6.93
C ASP A 243 -4.59 20.50 7.75
N LEU A 244 -3.78 19.58 7.20
CA LEU A 244 -3.34 18.37 7.89
C LEU A 244 -1.86 18.41 8.31
N GLY A 245 -1.00 19.07 7.51
CA GLY A 245 0.42 19.19 7.83
C GLY A 245 1.35 18.96 6.64
N SER A 246 2.64 18.89 6.93
CA SER A 246 3.67 18.70 5.91
C SER A 246 4.89 17.96 6.46
N PHE A 247 5.71 17.44 5.58
CA PHE A 247 7.01 16.85 5.88
C PHE A 247 7.94 16.96 4.68
N SER A 248 9.23 16.72 4.92
CA SER A 248 10.22 16.69 3.85
C SER A 248 11.07 15.44 3.94
N THR A 249 11.47 14.92 2.78
CA THR A 249 12.39 13.79 2.65
C THR A 249 13.13 13.87 1.31
N THR A 250 14.26 13.19 1.18
CA THR A 250 14.97 13.02 -0.07
C THR A 250 14.77 11.58 -0.55
N PHE A 251 14.23 11.40 -1.76
CA PHE A 251 14.10 10.07 -2.35
C PHE A 251 15.43 9.64 -2.95
N LEU A 252 15.93 8.47 -2.54
CA LEU A 252 17.18 7.89 -3.04
C LEU A 252 16.88 6.55 -3.72
N SER A 253 17.53 6.30 -4.86
CA SER A 253 17.47 4.98 -5.51
C SER A 253 18.19 3.94 -4.66
N LYS A 254 17.55 2.78 -4.48
CA LYS A 254 18.21 1.57 -3.96
C LYS A 254 19.17 0.99 -4.98
#